data_893f6d34e9018da31b0a8ac34c815dd1
#
_entry.id   893f6d34e9018da31b0a8ac34c815dd1
#
_cell.length_a   1.000
_cell.length_b   1.000
_cell.length_c   1.000
_cell.angle_alpha   90.00
_cell.angle_beta   90.00
_cell.angle_gamma   90.00
#
_symmetry.space_group_name_H-M   'P 1'
#
loop_
_entity.id
_entity.type
_entity.pdbx_description
1 polymer ?
#
loop_
_entity_poly.entity_id
_entity_poly.type
_entity_poly.pdbx_seq_one_letter_code
_entity_poly.pdbx_strand_id
1 'polypeptide(L)'
;MHIGCKYRFIAVMVNHVFQRHKIRNFLKFFLFIVTVALLFSVGSASSVEKPRRGEDILLDTYHRNMAKLETSSFGLPLILESFERDDKVHVDVYGIFDYSFSSVVNMLKIPANWCDIVSLHPNIKACTYKELPGDWLLTFYIGRKVYQPLEDTRQVIYHYRNVDQQRGYLDIILSAGEGPFGTKDHNMRFEALPIDGGRTFVHVSYSYSDSVALRFTEKVYFATLGWGKVGFTVTGKDSVGNPIYIGGPRGAIERNAVRYYFAIQSVMDLLRYPQENRFSMRTSKWYDLTSRYRKQLFELDKKDYLAFKAKEHKNQMTLQGSIGAGLQ
;
A
#
# COMPACT_ATOMS: atom_id res chain seq x y z
N MET A 1 -51.36 -44.83 82.59
CA MET A 1 -50.54 -43.64 82.13
C MET A 1 -49.28 -44.15 81.43
N HIS A 2 -49.33 -44.73 80.28
CA HIS A 2 -48.16 -45.16 79.46
C HIS A 2 -48.60 -45.49 78.03
N ILE A 3 -49.02 -44.50 77.24
CA ILE A 3 -49.23 -44.66 75.75
C ILE A 3 -48.60 -43.53 74.94
N GLY A 4 -48.03 -42.51 75.59
CA GLY A 4 -47.52 -41.30 74.86
C GLY A 4 -46.10 -41.40 74.27
N CYS A 5 -45.25 -42.38 74.63
CA CYS A 5 -43.82 -42.35 74.35
C CYS A 5 -43.39 -43.11 73.06
N LYS A 6 -44.21 -44.06 72.55
CA LYS A 6 -43.84 -44.86 71.37
C LYS A 6 -44.01 -44.12 70.00
N TYR A 7 -44.96 -43.17 69.88
CA TYR A 7 -45.21 -42.50 68.63
C TYR A 7 -44.25 -41.38 68.29
N ARG A 8 -43.57 -40.81 69.28
CA ARG A 8 -42.57 -39.77 69.05
C ARG A 8 -41.26 -40.28 68.40
N PHE A 9 -40.87 -41.52 68.73
CA PHE A 9 -39.66 -42.13 68.19
C PHE A 9 -39.81 -42.55 66.69
N ILE A 10 -40.96 -43.01 66.29
CA ILE A 10 -41.22 -43.42 64.92
C ILE A 10 -41.29 -42.17 63.96
N ALA A 11 -41.87 -41.08 64.43
CA ALA A 11 -41.94 -39.83 63.60
C ALA A 11 -40.57 -39.20 63.35
N VAL A 12 -39.66 -39.28 64.30
CA VAL A 12 -38.28 -38.77 64.14
C VAL A 12 -37.46 -39.68 63.23
N MET A 13 -37.63 -41.00 63.31
CA MET A 13 -36.93 -41.95 62.43
C MET A 13 -37.41 -41.81 60.94
N VAL A 14 -38.70 -41.63 60.71
CA VAL A 14 -39.25 -41.47 59.35
C VAL A 14 -38.80 -40.15 58.79
N ASN A 15 -38.74 -39.07 59.54
CA ASN A 15 -38.25 -37.79 59.03
C ASN A 15 -36.74 -37.85 58.72
N HIS A 16 -35.93 -38.56 59.49
CA HIS A 16 -34.48 -38.70 59.21
C HIS A 16 -34.19 -39.52 57.96
N VAL A 17 -34.98 -40.54 57.69
CA VAL A 17 -34.87 -41.40 56.48
C VAL A 17 -35.33 -40.61 55.24
N PHE A 18 -36.41 -39.82 55.32
CA PHE A 18 -36.94 -39.01 54.21
C PHE A 18 -35.99 -37.85 53.89
N GLN A 19 -35.35 -37.20 54.89
CA GLN A 19 -34.34 -36.16 54.66
C GLN A 19 -33.08 -36.77 54.00
N ARG A 20 -32.61 -37.93 54.42
CA ARG A 20 -31.43 -38.57 53.80
C ARG A 20 -31.69 -38.95 52.31
N HIS A 21 -32.91 -39.34 51.95
CA HIS A 21 -33.29 -39.63 50.54
C HIS A 21 -33.35 -38.37 49.69
N LYS A 22 -33.89 -37.27 50.22
CA LYS A 22 -33.90 -35.97 49.51
C LYS A 22 -32.49 -35.43 49.30
N ILE A 23 -31.62 -35.49 50.32
CA ILE A 23 -30.22 -35.04 50.22
C ILE A 23 -29.45 -35.89 49.22
N ARG A 24 -29.64 -37.22 49.22
CA ARG A 24 -28.95 -38.11 48.29
C ARG A 24 -29.40 -37.92 46.86
N ASN A 25 -30.67 -37.63 46.63
CA ASN A 25 -31.16 -37.32 45.29
C ASN A 25 -30.74 -35.92 44.83
N PHE A 26 -30.70 -34.95 45.72
CA PHE A 26 -30.17 -33.62 45.42
C PHE A 26 -28.66 -33.66 45.08
N LEU A 27 -27.89 -34.47 45.82
CA LEU A 27 -26.46 -34.67 45.53
C LEU A 27 -26.24 -35.34 44.18
N LYS A 28 -27.05 -36.33 43.82
CA LYS A 28 -26.97 -36.99 42.49
C LYS A 28 -27.37 -36.05 41.37
N PHE A 29 -28.38 -35.22 41.57
CA PHE A 29 -28.82 -34.22 40.59
C PHE A 29 -27.76 -33.11 40.41
N PHE A 30 -27.14 -32.69 41.55
CA PHE A 30 -26.05 -31.71 41.51
C PHE A 30 -24.79 -32.28 40.84
N LEU A 31 -24.43 -33.53 41.14
CA LEU A 31 -23.33 -34.22 40.47
C LEU A 31 -23.59 -34.37 38.94
N PHE A 32 -24.83 -34.66 38.54
CA PHE A 32 -25.22 -34.77 37.16
C PHE A 32 -25.13 -33.42 36.44
N ILE A 33 -25.56 -32.32 37.07
CA ILE A 33 -25.42 -30.97 36.52
C ILE A 33 -23.95 -30.57 36.37
N VAL A 34 -23.11 -30.88 37.35
CA VAL A 34 -21.67 -30.58 37.30
C VAL A 34 -20.98 -31.42 36.24
N THR A 35 -21.34 -32.70 36.05
CA THR A 35 -20.77 -33.51 34.94
C THR A 35 -21.25 -33.04 33.58
N VAL A 36 -22.52 -32.63 33.42
CA VAL A 36 -23.02 -32.05 32.17
C VAL A 36 -22.35 -30.70 31.89
N ALA A 37 -22.15 -29.85 32.89
CA ALA A 37 -21.44 -28.57 32.74
C ALA A 37 -19.96 -28.78 32.36
N LEU A 38 -19.31 -29.81 32.89
CA LEU A 38 -17.93 -30.16 32.49
C LEU A 38 -17.83 -30.77 31.10
N LEU A 39 -18.88 -31.42 30.59
CA LEU A 39 -18.94 -31.91 29.21
C LEU A 39 -19.18 -30.78 28.18
N PHE A 40 -19.83 -29.69 28.56
CA PHE A 40 -20.02 -28.51 27.72
C PHE A 40 -18.87 -27.50 27.82
N SER A 41 -17.94 -27.66 28.74
CA SER A 41 -16.70 -26.87 28.81
C SER A 41 -15.53 -27.48 28.05
N VAL A 42 -15.78 -28.42 27.11
CA VAL A 42 -14.82 -28.69 26.03
C VAL A 42 -14.81 -27.44 25.17
N GLY A 43 -13.92 -26.54 25.55
CA GLY A 43 -13.73 -25.26 24.95
C GLY A 43 -13.62 -25.43 23.43
N SER A 44 -14.38 -24.66 22.68
CA SER A 44 -13.99 -24.26 21.36
C SER A 44 -12.54 -23.78 21.51
N ALA A 45 -11.58 -24.63 21.13
CA ALA A 45 -10.23 -24.17 20.87
C ALA A 45 -10.41 -23.14 19.76
N SER A 46 -10.58 -21.88 20.12
CA SER A 46 -10.36 -20.74 19.22
C SER A 46 -8.95 -20.98 18.72
N SER A 47 -8.82 -21.51 17.51
CA SER A 47 -7.56 -21.49 16.81
C SER A 47 -7.21 -20.00 16.76
N VAL A 48 -6.25 -19.57 17.56
CA VAL A 48 -5.66 -18.25 17.45
C VAL A 48 -5.08 -18.27 16.06
N GLU A 49 -5.81 -17.68 15.09
CA GLU A 49 -5.39 -17.59 13.72
C GLU A 49 -4.07 -16.82 13.74
N LYS A 50 -3.00 -17.50 13.36
CA LYS A 50 -1.67 -16.89 13.35
C LYS A 50 -1.76 -15.64 12.48
N PRO A 51 -1.27 -14.47 12.94
CA PRO A 51 -1.36 -13.25 12.17
C PRO A 51 -0.78 -13.51 10.77
N ARG A 52 -1.58 -13.23 9.73
CA ARG A 52 -1.20 -13.49 8.34
C ARG A 52 0.00 -12.62 7.98
N ARG A 53 1.01 -13.21 7.37
CA ARG A 53 2.19 -12.49 6.88
C ARG A 53 1.80 -11.68 5.64
N GLY A 54 2.56 -10.61 5.35
CA GLY A 54 2.37 -9.80 4.14
C GLY A 54 2.42 -10.62 2.86
N GLU A 55 3.33 -11.59 2.79
CA GLU A 55 3.43 -12.57 1.70
C GLU A 55 2.11 -13.30 1.42
N ASP A 56 1.48 -13.86 2.48
CA ASP A 56 0.23 -14.62 2.36
C ASP A 56 -0.93 -13.72 1.85
N ILE A 57 -0.97 -12.47 2.34
CA ILE A 57 -1.98 -11.48 1.92
C ILE A 57 -1.79 -11.10 0.45
N LEU A 58 -0.55 -10.86 0.04
CA LEU A 58 -0.26 -10.48 -1.34
C LEU A 58 -0.52 -11.64 -2.31
N LEU A 59 -0.19 -12.87 -1.93
CA LEU A 59 -0.46 -14.09 -2.72
C LEU A 59 -1.97 -14.30 -2.92
N ASP A 60 -2.77 -14.17 -1.86
CA ASP A 60 -4.22 -14.25 -1.98
C ASP A 60 -4.78 -13.12 -2.85
N THR A 61 -4.18 -11.93 -2.79
CA THR A 61 -4.57 -10.81 -3.64
C THR A 61 -4.26 -11.09 -5.10
N TYR A 62 -3.12 -11.72 -5.41
CA TYR A 62 -2.81 -12.20 -6.75
C TYR A 62 -3.86 -13.16 -7.27
N HIS A 63 -4.17 -14.22 -6.51
CA HIS A 63 -5.16 -15.22 -6.93
C HIS A 63 -6.56 -14.63 -7.16
N ARG A 64 -7.01 -13.72 -6.31
CA ARG A 64 -8.31 -13.05 -6.48
C ARG A 64 -8.38 -12.14 -7.72
N ASN A 65 -7.25 -11.62 -8.17
CA ASN A 65 -7.20 -10.65 -9.24
C ASN A 65 -6.69 -11.21 -10.58
N MET A 66 -6.33 -12.49 -10.68
CA MET A 66 -5.80 -13.09 -11.91
C MET A 66 -6.67 -12.80 -13.14
N ALA A 67 -7.96 -13.08 -13.07
CA ALA A 67 -8.87 -12.84 -14.20
C ALA A 67 -8.99 -11.36 -14.58
N LYS A 68 -8.94 -10.44 -13.60
CA LYS A 68 -8.94 -9.00 -13.86
C LYS A 68 -7.64 -8.53 -14.51
N LEU A 69 -6.50 -9.12 -14.15
CA LEU A 69 -5.20 -8.80 -14.75
C LEU A 69 -5.14 -9.23 -16.21
N GLU A 70 -5.70 -10.39 -16.55
CA GLU A 70 -5.76 -10.91 -17.92
C GLU A 70 -6.67 -10.06 -18.84
N THR A 71 -7.76 -9.52 -18.30
CA THR A 71 -8.76 -8.74 -19.05
C THR A 71 -8.68 -7.24 -18.78
N SER A 72 -7.52 -6.76 -18.33
CA SER A 72 -7.34 -5.39 -17.89
C SER A 72 -7.60 -4.36 -18.99
N SER A 73 -8.36 -3.33 -18.66
CA SER A 73 -8.62 -2.16 -19.54
C SER A 73 -7.38 -1.32 -19.81
N PHE A 74 -6.28 -1.56 -19.13
CA PHE A 74 -4.99 -0.92 -19.41
C PHE A 74 -4.29 -1.51 -20.66
N GLY A 75 -4.77 -2.64 -21.21
CA GLY A 75 -4.10 -3.34 -22.31
C GLY A 75 -2.76 -3.97 -21.92
N LEU A 76 -2.52 -4.13 -20.62
CA LEU A 76 -1.41 -4.83 -19.98
C LEU A 76 -1.89 -5.35 -18.62
N PRO A 77 -1.22 -6.34 -18.00
CA PRO A 77 -1.67 -6.94 -16.75
C PRO A 77 -1.47 -5.98 -15.56
N LEU A 78 -2.33 -4.96 -15.50
CA LEU A 78 -2.36 -3.92 -14.48
C LEU A 78 -3.80 -3.64 -14.09
N ILE A 79 -4.08 -3.56 -12.81
CA ILE A 79 -5.36 -3.12 -12.25
C ILE A 79 -5.11 -2.06 -11.18
N LEU A 80 -6.12 -1.21 -10.96
CA LEU A 80 -6.06 -0.11 -10.01
C LEU A 80 -7.34 -0.06 -9.21
N GLU A 81 -7.20 0.13 -7.89
CA GLU A 81 -8.27 0.39 -6.96
C GLU A 81 -7.93 1.64 -6.14
N SER A 82 -8.89 2.53 -5.91
CA SER A 82 -8.66 3.74 -5.14
C SER A 82 -9.86 4.11 -4.29
N PHE A 83 -9.63 4.78 -3.19
CA PHE A 83 -10.69 5.32 -2.35
C PHE A 83 -10.29 6.65 -1.72
N GLU A 84 -11.31 7.42 -1.33
CA GLU A 84 -11.19 8.61 -0.51
C GLU A 84 -12.16 8.46 0.64
N ARG A 85 -11.67 8.49 1.87
CA ARG A 85 -12.49 8.39 3.08
C ARG A 85 -11.90 9.27 4.16
N ASP A 86 -12.77 10.02 4.81
CA ASP A 86 -12.43 10.97 5.88
C ASP A 86 -11.35 11.96 5.40
N ASP A 87 -10.16 11.92 5.97
CA ASP A 87 -8.99 12.74 5.61
C ASP A 87 -7.96 12.00 4.77
N LYS A 88 -8.25 10.78 4.33
CA LYS A 88 -7.28 9.91 3.65
C LYS A 88 -7.65 9.64 2.20
N VAL A 89 -6.68 9.83 1.32
CA VAL A 89 -6.73 9.39 -0.08
C VAL A 89 -5.75 8.23 -0.28
N HIS A 90 -6.20 7.18 -0.95
CA HIS A 90 -5.43 5.95 -1.12
C HIS A 90 -5.64 5.34 -2.50
N VAL A 91 -4.59 4.71 -3.03
CA VAL A 91 -4.62 3.94 -4.27
C VAL A 91 -3.73 2.72 -4.16
N ASP A 92 -4.22 1.62 -4.71
CA ASP A 92 -3.49 0.37 -4.95
C ASP A 92 -3.39 0.13 -6.45
N VAL A 93 -2.19 -0.21 -6.91
CA VAL A 93 -1.90 -0.62 -8.29
C VAL A 93 -1.25 -1.99 -8.23
N TYR A 94 -1.90 -2.97 -8.84
CA TYR A 94 -1.39 -4.34 -8.94
C TYR A 94 -1.01 -4.63 -10.38
N GLY A 95 0.10 -5.34 -10.58
CA GLY A 95 0.52 -5.68 -11.92
C GLY A 95 1.49 -6.84 -11.97
N ILE A 96 1.83 -7.23 -13.20
CA ILE A 96 2.83 -8.28 -13.47
C ILE A 96 3.99 -7.65 -14.21
N PHE A 97 5.20 -7.85 -13.68
CA PHE A 97 6.45 -7.51 -14.35
C PHE A 97 7.06 -8.76 -15.00
N ASP A 98 7.47 -8.63 -16.27
CA ASP A 98 8.19 -9.68 -17.00
C ASP A 98 9.68 -9.69 -16.64
N TYR A 99 9.93 -9.76 -15.33
CA TYR A 99 11.26 -9.84 -14.70
C TYR A 99 11.22 -10.85 -13.56
N SER A 100 12.32 -11.59 -13.40
CA SER A 100 12.46 -12.50 -12.27
C SER A 100 12.42 -11.74 -10.94
N PHE A 101 11.88 -12.37 -9.92
CA PHE A 101 11.82 -11.79 -8.56
C PHE A 101 13.19 -11.33 -8.06
N SER A 102 14.24 -12.11 -8.32
CA SER A 102 15.61 -11.74 -7.95
C SER A 102 16.08 -10.45 -8.63
N SER A 103 15.71 -10.22 -9.90
CA SER A 103 16.01 -8.97 -10.60
C SER A 103 15.29 -7.79 -9.98
N VAL A 104 14.02 -7.96 -9.61
CA VAL A 104 13.22 -6.93 -8.92
C VAL A 104 13.84 -6.58 -7.57
N VAL A 105 14.15 -7.59 -6.75
CA VAL A 105 14.80 -7.39 -5.44
C VAL A 105 16.13 -6.66 -5.59
N ASN A 106 17.00 -7.12 -6.49
CA ASN A 106 18.35 -6.54 -6.67
C ASN A 106 18.30 -5.07 -7.12
N MET A 107 17.27 -4.69 -7.86
CA MET A 107 17.07 -3.29 -8.28
C MET A 107 16.49 -2.43 -7.15
N LEU A 108 15.43 -2.89 -6.49
CA LEU A 108 14.63 -2.03 -5.62
C LEU A 108 15.11 -1.99 -4.17
N LYS A 109 15.89 -2.96 -3.72
CA LYS A 109 16.52 -2.94 -2.38
C LYS A 109 17.57 -1.85 -2.20
N ILE A 110 18.00 -1.18 -3.27
CA ILE A 110 19.02 -0.14 -3.26
C ILE A 110 18.33 1.23 -3.18
N PRO A 111 18.46 1.98 -2.06
CA PRO A 111 17.78 3.28 -1.90
C PRO A 111 18.11 4.29 -3.00
N ALA A 112 19.34 4.34 -3.50
CA ALA A 112 19.76 5.19 -4.59
C ALA A 112 18.92 5.01 -5.87
N ASN A 113 18.53 3.77 -6.19
CA ASN A 113 17.73 3.48 -7.38
C ASN A 113 16.32 4.08 -7.30
N TRP A 114 15.79 4.31 -6.09
CA TRP A 114 14.52 5.00 -5.92
C TRP A 114 14.60 6.47 -6.36
N CYS A 115 15.75 7.11 -6.18
CA CYS A 115 15.95 8.45 -6.75
C CYS A 115 15.90 8.45 -8.27
N ASP A 116 16.41 7.41 -8.91
CA ASP A 116 16.29 7.23 -10.36
C ASP A 116 14.86 6.97 -10.81
N ILE A 117 14.09 6.22 -10.02
CA ILE A 117 12.67 5.94 -10.27
C ILE A 117 11.84 7.20 -10.13
N VAL A 118 11.89 7.86 -8.97
CA VAL A 118 11.00 8.99 -8.69
C VAL A 118 11.31 10.20 -9.55
N SER A 119 12.57 10.40 -9.96
CA SER A 119 12.97 11.50 -10.84
C SER A 119 12.36 11.43 -12.24
N LEU A 120 11.78 10.30 -12.67
CA LEU A 120 11.01 10.21 -13.90
C LEU A 120 9.68 10.97 -13.83
N HIS A 121 9.13 11.17 -12.63
CA HIS A 121 7.89 11.91 -12.48
C HIS A 121 8.07 13.40 -12.84
N PRO A 122 7.15 14.03 -13.62
CA PRO A 122 7.31 15.41 -14.09
C PRO A 122 7.42 16.47 -12.98
N ASN A 123 6.85 16.19 -11.80
CA ASN A 123 6.95 17.09 -10.65
C ASN A 123 8.24 16.96 -9.83
N ILE A 124 9.02 15.90 -10.02
CA ILE A 124 10.29 15.72 -9.28
C ILE A 124 11.43 16.35 -10.07
N LYS A 125 12.07 17.36 -9.49
CA LYS A 125 13.15 18.13 -10.12
C LYS A 125 14.54 17.59 -9.80
N ALA A 126 14.66 16.96 -8.64
CA ALA A 126 15.79 16.14 -8.21
C ALA A 126 15.34 15.19 -7.11
N CYS A 127 16.12 14.15 -6.91
CA CYS A 127 16.06 13.32 -5.72
C CYS A 127 17.49 13.06 -5.25
N THR A 128 17.74 13.21 -3.95
CA THR A 128 19.01 12.87 -3.33
C THR A 128 18.78 11.85 -2.24
N TYR A 129 19.83 11.11 -1.91
CA TYR A 129 19.79 10.11 -0.83
C TYR A 129 20.97 10.28 0.11
N LYS A 130 20.72 9.95 1.38
CA LYS A 130 21.72 9.99 2.44
C LYS A 130 21.50 8.81 3.38
N GLU A 131 22.57 8.08 3.65
CA GLU A 131 22.59 7.03 4.66
C GLU A 131 22.75 7.66 6.05
N LEU A 132 21.94 7.16 6.99
CA LEU A 132 22.05 7.45 8.41
C LEU A 132 22.18 6.12 9.17
N PRO A 133 22.67 6.11 10.43
CA PRO A 133 22.70 4.90 11.23
C PRO A 133 21.31 4.26 11.34
N GLY A 134 21.12 3.11 10.66
CA GLY A 134 19.87 2.36 10.68
C GLY A 134 18.73 2.90 9.81
N ASP A 135 18.96 3.93 8.99
CA ASP A 135 17.94 4.54 8.14
C ASP A 135 18.52 5.09 6.83
N TRP A 136 17.67 5.28 5.84
CA TRP A 136 17.99 5.96 4.59
C TRP A 136 16.99 7.08 4.34
N LEU A 137 17.51 8.29 4.11
CA LEU A 137 16.70 9.43 3.73
C LEU A 137 16.77 9.67 2.23
N LEU A 138 15.61 9.85 1.62
CA LEU A 138 15.47 10.31 0.24
C LEU A 138 14.81 11.68 0.25
N THR A 139 15.49 12.70 -0.26
CA THR A 139 14.93 14.05 -0.35
C THR A 139 14.41 14.28 -1.76
N PHE A 140 13.10 14.45 -1.89
CA PHE A 140 12.43 14.76 -3.16
C PHE A 140 12.30 16.28 -3.30
N TYR A 141 12.80 16.82 -4.41
CA TYR A 141 12.67 18.24 -4.79
C TYR A 141 11.46 18.36 -5.72
N ILE A 142 10.32 18.79 -5.18
CA ILE A 142 9.03 18.80 -5.84
C ILE A 142 8.73 20.18 -6.42
N GLY A 143 8.39 20.23 -7.70
CA GLY A 143 8.09 21.46 -8.42
C GLY A 143 6.96 21.31 -9.42
N ARG A 144 6.82 22.33 -10.30
CA ARG A 144 5.85 22.30 -11.41
C ARG A 144 6.26 21.25 -12.46
N LYS A 145 5.36 20.90 -13.35
CA LYS A 145 5.61 19.89 -14.39
C LYS A 145 6.51 20.36 -15.53
N VAL A 146 6.82 21.64 -15.59
CA VAL A 146 7.83 22.25 -16.47
C VAL A 146 9.17 22.33 -15.76
N TYR A 147 10.25 22.65 -16.49
CA TYR A 147 11.55 22.92 -15.86
C TYR A 147 11.44 24.03 -14.81
N GLN A 148 12.08 23.80 -13.68
CA GLN A 148 12.13 24.72 -12.55
C GLN A 148 13.49 24.60 -11.85
N PRO A 149 14.15 25.73 -11.47
CA PRO A 149 15.35 25.71 -10.64
C PRO A 149 15.10 25.03 -9.29
N LEU A 150 16.14 24.44 -8.69
CA LEU A 150 16.02 23.69 -7.43
C LEU A 150 15.65 24.60 -6.24
N GLU A 151 16.11 25.84 -6.21
CA GLU A 151 15.80 26.85 -5.21
C GLU A 151 14.29 27.18 -5.13
N ASP A 152 13.58 27.01 -6.21
CA ASP A 152 12.12 27.23 -6.27
C ASP A 152 11.29 25.98 -5.90
N THR A 153 11.95 24.86 -5.58
CA THR A 153 11.27 23.60 -5.29
C THR A 153 10.96 23.45 -3.80
N ARG A 154 9.96 22.61 -3.51
CA ARG A 154 9.66 22.16 -2.16
C ARG A 154 10.36 20.84 -1.88
N GLN A 155 11.11 20.78 -0.79
CA GLN A 155 11.74 19.54 -0.35
C GLN A 155 10.79 18.74 0.52
N VAL A 156 10.73 17.43 0.28
CA VAL A 156 10.03 16.45 1.10
C VAL A 156 10.99 15.31 1.41
N ILE A 157 11.17 15.02 2.69
CA ILE A 157 12.10 14.00 3.16
C ILE A 157 11.32 12.70 3.41
N TYR A 158 11.68 11.67 2.67
CA TYR A 158 11.16 10.32 2.84
C TYR A 158 12.16 9.44 3.57
N HIS A 159 11.67 8.67 4.54
CA HIS A 159 12.38 7.55 5.13
C HIS A 159 12.18 6.32 4.27
N TYR A 160 13.26 5.73 3.81
CA TYR A 160 13.23 4.46 3.07
C TYR A 160 13.46 3.30 4.04
N ARG A 161 12.60 2.32 4.02
CA ARG A 161 12.72 1.09 4.81
C ARG A 161 12.47 -0.13 3.94
N ASN A 162 13.40 -1.08 3.98
CA ASN A 162 13.18 -2.45 3.51
C ASN A 162 12.60 -3.22 4.71
N VAL A 163 11.28 -3.39 4.73
CA VAL A 163 10.53 -3.92 5.90
C VAL A 163 10.67 -5.43 5.97
N ASP A 164 10.60 -6.10 4.81
CA ASP A 164 10.71 -7.56 4.71
C ASP A 164 11.39 -7.94 3.39
N GLN A 165 12.37 -8.83 3.48
CA GLN A 165 13.05 -9.43 2.33
C GLN A 165 13.30 -10.90 2.65
N GLN A 166 12.38 -11.75 2.22
CA GLN A 166 12.48 -13.21 2.36
C GLN A 166 12.63 -13.87 0.98
N ARG A 167 12.84 -15.19 0.99
CA ARG A 167 12.80 -15.99 -0.23
C ARG A 167 11.38 -15.98 -0.80
N GLY A 168 11.04 -15.07 -1.67
CA GLY A 168 9.72 -15.01 -2.32
C GLY A 168 8.86 -13.83 -1.90
N TYR A 169 9.34 -12.90 -1.07
CA TYR A 169 8.60 -11.69 -0.73
C TYR A 169 9.54 -10.50 -0.53
N LEU A 170 9.14 -9.35 -1.03
CA LEU A 170 9.80 -8.06 -0.84
C LEU A 170 8.76 -7.04 -0.40
N ASP A 171 9.09 -6.24 0.62
CA ASP A 171 8.26 -5.15 1.12
C ASP A 171 9.13 -3.92 1.42
N ILE A 172 8.90 -2.85 0.67
CA ILE A 172 9.64 -1.59 0.78
C ILE A 172 8.64 -0.46 1.04
N ILE A 173 8.97 0.40 2.00
CA ILE A 173 8.15 1.56 2.37
C ILE A 173 8.99 2.83 2.27
N LEU A 174 8.42 3.84 1.62
CA LEU A 174 8.87 5.22 1.68
C LEU A 174 7.80 6.04 2.41
N SER A 175 8.13 6.62 3.55
CA SER A 175 7.19 7.39 4.37
C SER A 175 7.69 8.80 4.66
N ALA A 176 6.79 9.78 4.63
CA ALA A 176 7.07 11.17 5.02
C ALA A 176 5.90 11.72 5.84
N GLY A 177 6.21 12.32 6.99
CA GLY A 177 5.19 12.92 7.86
C GLY A 177 4.53 14.15 7.26
N GLU A 178 5.29 14.92 6.49
CA GLU A 178 4.80 16.12 5.80
C GLU A 178 5.05 16.02 4.30
N GLY A 179 4.11 16.54 3.51
CA GLY A 179 4.18 16.56 2.06
C GLY A 179 3.96 17.95 1.47
N PRO A 180 3.89 18.07 0.14
CA PRO A 180 3.62 19.34 -0.51
C PRO A 180 2.19 19.82 -0.18
N PHE A 181 2.02 21.15 -0.17
CA PHE A 181 0.73 21.83 0.00
C PHE A 181 0.01 21.55 1.33
N GLY A 182 0.71 21.07 2.37
CA GLY A 182 0.13 20.77 3.69
C GLY A 182 -0.51 19.38 3.80
N THR A 183 -0.29 18.51 2.84
CA THR A 183 -0.60 17.08 2.94
C THR A 183 0.33 16.41 3.96
N LYS A 184 -0.13 15.33 4.58
CA LYS A 184 0.58 14.63 5.66
C LYS A 184 0.56 13.12 5.47
N ASP A 185 1.33 12.42 6.29
CA ASP A 185 1.31 10.96 6.41
C ASP A 185 1.46 10.24 5.07
N HIS A 186 2.37 10.77 4.23
CA HIS A 186 2.66 10.15 2.96
C HIS A 186 3.25 8.76 3.17
N ASN A 187 2.65 7.77 2.53
CA ASN A 187 3.12 6.40 2.54
C ASN A 187 3.07 5.84 1.12
N MET A 188 4.21 5.49 0.60
CA MET A 188 4.36 4.75 -0.65
C MET A 188 4.95 3.39 -0.30
N ARG A 189 4.28 2.32 -0.67
CA ARG A 189 4.72 0.94 -0.43
C ARG A 189 4.87 0.20 -1.74
N PHE A 190 5.88 -0.61 -1.84
CA PHE A 190 6.11 -1.54 -2.92
C PHE A 190 6.25 -2.95 -2.35
N GLU A 191 5.40 -3.85 -2.81
CA GLU A 191 5.46 -5.26 -2.46
C GLU A 191 5.63 -6.10 -3.74
N ALA A 192 6.30 -7.23 -3.62
CA ALA A 192 6.50 -8.15 -4.73
C ALA A 192 6.58 -9.60 -4.27
N LEU A 193 6.10 -10.51 -5.14
CA LEU A 193 6.28 -11.96 -4.99
C LEU A 193 6.49 -12.62 -6.37
N PRO A 194 7.25 -13.73 -6.45
CA PRO A 194 7.41 -14.47 -7.70
C PRO A 194 6.10 -15.17 -8.09
N ILE A 195 5.76 -15.13 -9.39
CA ILE A 195 4.71 -15.98 -9.97
C ILE A 195 5.34 -17.24 -10.53
N ASP A 196 6.45 -17.06 -11.26
CA ASP A 196 7.25 -18.10 -11.89
C ASP A 196 8.71 -17.64 -12.01
N GLY A 197 9.54 -18.43 -12.71
CA GLY A 197 10.97 -18.12 -12.87
C GLY A 197 11.29 -16.82 -13.63
N GLY A 198 10.34 -16.27 -14.38
CA GLY A 198 10.52 -15.09 -15.23
C GLY A 198 9.65 -13.91 -14.89
N ARG A 199 8.60 -14.08 -14.07
CA ARG A 199 7.62 -13.03 -13.79
C ARG A 199 7.41 -12.80 -12.30
N THR A 200 7.09 -11.56 -11.96
CA THR A 200 6.87 -11.10 -10.60
C THR A 200 5.54 -10.35 -10.51
N PHE A 201 4.68 -10.74 -9.57
CA PHE A 201 3.52 -9.95 -9.20
C PHE A 201 3.97 -8.83 -8.29
N VAL A 202 3.50 -7.62 -8.59
CA VAL A 202 3.88 -6.41 -7.87
C VAL A 202 2.64 -5.65 -7.40
N HIS A 203 2.79 -5.01 -6.26
CA HIS A 203 1.81 -4.10 -5.68
C HIS A 203 2.49 -2.78 -5.35
N VAL A 204 1.95 -1.69 -5.85
CA VAL A 204 2.35 -0.32 -5.51
C VAL A 204 1.17 0.35 -4.85
N SER A 205 1.29 0.71 -3.57
CA SER A 205 0.29 1.53 -2.91
C SER A 205 0.82 2.92 -2.63
N TYR A 206 -0.07 3.91 -2.65
CA TYR A 206 0.23 5.27 -2.26
C TYR A 206 -0.93 5.87 -1.50
N SER A 207 -0.64 6.48 -0.35
CA SER A 207 -1.63 7.19 0.45
C SER A 207 -1.06 8.46 1.06
N TYR A 208 -1.93 9.41 1.33
CA TYR A 208 -1.65 10.59 2.14
C TYR A 208 -2.92 11.06 2.84
N SER A 209 -2.75 11.89 3.88
CA SER A 209 -3.84 12.58 4.57
C SER A 209 -3.84 14.06 4.17
N ASP A 210 -5.03 14.65 4.09
CA ASP A 210 -5.22 16.07 3.84
C ASP A 210 -6.06 16.72 4.97
N SER A 211 -5.87 18.02 5.19
CA SER A 211 -6.71 18.76 6.12
C SER A 211 -8.02 19.23 5.46
N VAL A 212 -9.06 19.48 6.26
CA VAL A 212 -10.35 20.01 5.77
C VAL A 212 -10.15 21.33 5.00
N ALA A 213 -9.24 22.19 5.48
CA ALA A 213 -8.92 23.46 4.82
C ALA A 213 -8.25 23.22 3.45
N LEU A 214 -7.36 22.24 3.36
CA LEU A 214 -6.69 21.85 2.11
C LEU A 214 -7.71 21.31 1.09
N ARG A 215 -8.65 20.48 1.52
CA ARG A 215 -9.71 19.94 0.65
C ARG A 215 -10.57 21.05 0.02
N PHE A 216 -10.84 22.11 0.76
CA PHE A 216 -11.55 23.26 0.19
C PHE A 216 -10.73 23.93 -0.89
N THR A 217 -9.45 24.16 -0.65
CA THR A 217 -8.52 24.74 -1.63
C THR A 217 -8.33 23.82 -2.85
N GLU A 218 -8.21 22.51 -2.64
CA GLU A 218 -8.12 21.51 -3.70
C GLU A 218 -9.40 21.47 -4.54
N LYS A 219 -10.58 21.53 -3.93
CA LYS A 219 -11.86 21.61 -4.67
C LYS A 219 -11.89 22.81 -5.61
N VAL A 220 -11.45 23.97 -5.15
CA VAL A 220 -11.35 25.18 -5.98
C VAL A 220 -10.31 24.99 -7.08
N TYR A 221 -9.14 24.44 -6.77
CA TYR A 221 -8.09 24.16 -7.75
C TYR A 221 -8.56 23.17 -8.83
N PHE A 222 -9.18 22.05 -8.44
CA PHE A 222 -9.68 21.05 -9.39
C PHE A 222 -10.87 21.55 -10.20
N ALA A 223 -11.69 22.45 -9.65
CA ALA A 223 -12.78 23.07 -10.38
C ALA A 223 -12.31 24.11 -11.42
N THR A 224 -11.09 24.63 -11.29
CA THR A 224 -10.53 25.67 -12.14
C THR A 224 -9.36 25.17 -12.98
N LEU A 225 -8.14 25.16 -12.41
CA LEU A 225 -6.89 24.82 -13.09
C LEU A 225 -6.73 23.32 -13.35
N GLY A 226 -7.36 22.47 -12.53
CA GLY A 226 -7.37 21.02 -12.66
C GLY A 226 -8.50 20.48 -13.54
N TRP A 227 -9.33 21.34 -14.11
CA TRP A 227 -10.44 20.89 -14.95
C TRP A 227 -9.94 20.04 -16.13
N GLY A 228 -10.63 18.92 -16.36
CA GLY A 228 -10.28 17.97 -17.41
C GLY A 228 -9.19 16.97 -17.06
N LYS A 229 -8.51 17.14 -15.91
CA LYS A 229 -7.56 16.15 -15.39
C LYS A 229 -8.29 15.04 -14.65
N VAL A 230 -8.33 13.86 -15.24
CA VAL A 230 -9.06 12.70 -14.72
C VAL A 230 -8.12 11.55 -14.34
N GLY A 231 -8.59 10.66 -13.47
CA GLY A 231 -7.94 9.39 -13.14
C GLY A 231 -8.33 8.27 -14.11
N PHE A 232 -8.24 7.04 -13.63
CA PHE A 232 -8.50 5.83 -14.42
C PHE A 232 -9.81 5.15 -14.05
N THR A 233 -10.30 5.33 -12.83
CA THR A 233 -11.57 4.73 -12.39
C THR A 233 -12.74 5.33 -13.17
N VAL A 234 -13.51 4.46 -13.83
CA VAL A 234 -14.75 4.84 -14.51
C VAL A 234 -15.87 4.96 -13.49
N THR A 235 -16.51 6.13 -13.41
CA THR A 235 -17.62 6.43 -12.48
C THR A 235 -18.99 6.36 -13.14
N GLY A 236 -19.05 6.31 -14.47
CA GLY A 236 -20.29 6.26 -15.24
C GLY A 236 -20.02 6.37 -16.72
N LYS A 237 -21.11 6.64 -17.49
CA LYS A 237 -21.05 6.94 -18.92
C LYS A 237 -21.81 8.23 -19.20
N ASP A 238 -21.35 8.98 -20.20
CA ASP A 238 -22.06 10.16 -20.67
C ASP A 238 -23.29 9.79 -21.52
N SER A 239 -24.02 10.78 -22.01
CA SER A 239 -25.24 10.60 -22.82
C SER A 239 -25.00 9.88 -24.16
N VAL A 240 -23.75 9.80 -24.62
CA VAL A 240 -23.34 9.12 -25.86
C VAL A 240 -22.55 7.84 -25.60
N GLY A 241 -22.47 7.41 -24.31
CA GLY A 241 -21.88 6.13 -23.93
C GLY A 241 -20.38 6.15 -23.62
N ASN A 242 -19.71 7.31 -23.69
CA ASN A 242 -18.29 7.42 -23.36
C ASN A 242 -18.06 7.31 -21.82
N PRO A 243 -16.94 6.73 -21.39
CA PRO A 243 -16.63 6.62 -19.97
C PRO A 243 -16.38 7.99 -19.32
N ILE A 244 -17.03 8.22 -18.19
CA ILE A 244 -16.75 9.31 -17.26
C ILE A 244 -15.75 8.81 -16.24
N TYR A 245 -14.60 9.48 -16.11
CA TYR A 245 -13.54 9.09 -15.19
C TYR A 245 -13.55 9.94 -13.92
N ILE A 246 -13.04 9.36 -12.84
CA ILE A 246 -12.91 10.03 -11.54
C ILE A 246 -12.00 11.27 -11.66
N GLY A 247 -12.41 12.37 -11.03
CA GLY A 247 -11.64 13.62 -10.91
C GLY A 247 -11.10 13.82 -9.48
N GLY A 248 -10.75 15.08 -9.18
CA GLY A 248 -10.36 15.51 -7.84
C GLY A 248 -9.11 14.85 -7.27
N PRO A 249 -8.97 14.83 -5.92
CA PRO A 249 -7.83 14.22 -5.22
C PRO A 249 -7.64 12.74 -5.58
N ARG A 250 -8.74 11.98 -5.65
CA ARG A 250 -8.73 10.58 -6.03
C ARG A 250 -8.19 10.37 -7.46
N GLY A 251 -8.65 11.18 -8.43
CA GLY A 251 -8.08 11.13 -9.79
C GLY A 251 -6.60 11.53 -9.83
N ALA A 252 -6.17 12.46 -8.98
CA ALA A 252 -4.77 12.89 -8.89
C ALA A 252 -3.87 11.78 -8.35
N ILE A 253 -4.27 11.10 -7.27
CA ILE A 253 -3.48 10.01 -6.69
C ILE A 253 -3.38 8.81 -7.64
N GLU A 254 -4.46 8.47 -8.36
CA GLU A 254 -4.46 7.43 -9.39
C GLU A 254 -3.41 7.72 -10.49
N ARG A 255 -3.39 8.95 -11.01
CA ARG A 255 -2.39 9.35 -12.01
C ARG A 255 -0.95 9.23 -11.49
N ASN A 256 -0.71 9.64 -10.24
CA ASN A 256 0.62 9.57 -9.64
C ASN A 256 1.07 8.12 -9.42
N ALA A 257 0.19 7.26 -8.91
CA ALA A 257 0.51 5.85 -8.70
C ALA A 257 0.84 5.12 -10.01
N VAL A 258 0.07 5.35 -11.08
CA VAL A 258 0.36 4.77 -12.40
C VAL A 258 1.67 5.31 -12.98
N ARG A 259 2.00 6.59 -12.77
CA ARG A 259 3.29 7.15 -13.16
C ARG A 259 4.46 6.49 -12.43
N TYR A 260 4.34 6.24 -11.12
CA TYR A 260 5.36 5.53 -10.35
C TYR A 260 5.45 4.05 -10.73
N TYR A 261 4.33 3.39 -10.99
CA TYR A 261 4.35 2.02 -11.51
C TYR A 261 5.16 1.92 -12.81
N PHE A 262 4.92 2.81 -13.78
CA PHE A 262 5.68 2.85 -15.02
C PHE A 262 7.13 3.33 -14.83
N ALA A 263 7.40 4.14 -13.81
CA ALA A 263 8.77 4.55 -13.49
C ALA A 263 9.58 3.35 -12.99
N ILE A 264 9.03 2.54 -12.09
CA ILE A 264 9.67 1.30 -11.63
C ILE A 264 9.91 0.37 -12.84
N GLN A 265 8.90 0.13 -13.67
CA GLN A 265 9.03 -0.72 -14.85
C GLN A 265 10.10 -0.20 -15.83
N SER A 266 10.21 1.11 -15.99
CA SER A 266 11.22 1.72 -16.88
C SER A 266 12.65 1.55 -16.38
N VAL A 267 12.83 1.52 -15.07
CA VAL A 267 14.15 1.30 -14.44
C VAL A 267 14.54 -0.18 -14.48
N MET A 268 13.58 -1.09 -14.41
CA MET A 268 13.87 -2.53 -14.50
C MET A 268 14.57 -2.93 -15.83
N ASP A 269 14.29 -2.24 -16.92
CA ASP A 269 14.93 -2.50 -18.21
C ASP A 269 16.41 -2.08 -18.29
N LEU A 270 16.87 -1.25 -17.34
CA LEU A 270 18.22 -0.67 -17.37
C LEU A 270 19.35 -1.68 -17.29
N LEU A 271 19.10 -2.83 -16.70
CA LEU A 271 20.10 -3.91 -16.59
C LEU A 271 20.56 -4.43 -17.95
N ARG A 272 19.80 -4.14 -19.03
CA ARG A 272 20.09 -4.53 -20.41
C ARG A 272 20.95 -3.52 -21.17
N TYR A 273 21.22 -2.32 -20.59
CA TYR A 273 21.90 -1.23 -21.28
C TYR A 273 23.18 -0.81 -20.58
N PRO A 274 24.20 -0.35 -21.36
CA PRO A 274 25.40 0.28 -20.83
C PRO A 274 25.05 1.46 -19.93
N GLN A 275 25.88 1.75 -18.92
CA GLN A 275 25.62 2.73 -17.89
C GLN A 275 25.36 4.14 -18.45
N GLU A 276 26.12 4.54 -19.44
CA GLU A 276 26.03 5.83 -20.14
C GLU A 276 24.69 6.07 -20.83
N ASN A 277 24.01 5.01 -21.23
CA ASN A 277 22.73 5.09 -21.93
C ASN A 277 21.51 4.98 -20.99
N ARG A 278 21.72 4.57 -19.74
CA ARG A 278 20.61 4.26 -18.81
C ARG A 278 19.66 5.43 -18.59
N PHE A 279 20.19 6.64 -18.42
CA PHE A 279 19.34 7.82 -18.21
C PHE A 279 18.44 8.08 -19.41
N SER A 280 18.99 8.16 -20.62
CA SER A 280 18.21 8.43 -21.83
C SER A 280 17.19 7.33 -22.11
N MET A 281 17.55 6.07 -21.89
CA MET A 281 16.66 4.93 -22.11
C MET A 281 15.49 4.92 -21.13
N ARG A 282 15.72 5.10 -19.82
CA ARG A 282 14.63 5.12 -18.84
C ARG A 282 13.66 6.27 -19.04
N THR A 283 14.17 7.48 -19.34
CA THR A 283 13.33 8.65 -19.58
C THR A 283 12.47 8.49 -20.84
N SER A 284 13.06 8.02 -21.93
CA SER A 284 12.32 7.74 -23.17
C SER A 284 11.26 6.65 -22.94
N LYS A 285 11.62 5.53 -22.32
CA LYS A 285 10.69 4.44 -22.05
C LYS A 285 9.53 4.86 -21.16
N TRP A 286 9.81 5.58 -20.07
CA TRP A 286 8.77 6.08 -19.19
C TRP A 286 7.77 6.96 -19.94
N TYR A 287 8.27 7.86 -20.80
CA TYR A 287 7.41 8.69 -21.63
C TYR A 287 6.53 7.84 -22.56
N ASP A 288 7.11 6.85 -23.22
CA ASP A 288 6.40 5.99 -24.18
C ASP A 288 5.31 5.14 -23.48
N LEU A 289 5.57 4.65 -22.27
CA LEU A 289 4.57 3.95 -21.46
C LEU A 289 3.43 4.88 -21.05
N THR A 290 3.73 6.07 -20.55
CA THR A 290 2.71 7.02 -20.08
C THR A 290 1.94 7.67 -21.20
N SER A 291 2.54 7.87 -22.37
CA SER A 291 1.89 8.46 -23.54
C SER A 291 0.75 7.63 -24.12
N ARG A 292 0.68 6.33 -23.80
CA ARG A 292 -0.47 5.46 -24.15
C ARG A 292 -1.77 5.91 -23.49
N TYR A 293 -1.68 6.64 -22.39
CA TYR A 293 -2.81 7.12 -21.57
C TYR A 293 -2.90 8.65 -21.61
N ARG A 294 -2.91 9.25 -22.83
CA ARG A 294 -2.87 10.71 -23.00
C ARG A 294 -3.95 11.44 -22.21
N LYS A 295 -5.17 10.90 -22.15
CA LYS A 295 -6.28 11.54 -21.43
C LYS A 295 -5.95 11.74 -19.94
N GLN A 296 -5.28 10.78 -19.33
CA GLN A 296 -4.95 10.80 -17.91
C GLN A 296 -3.55 11.37 -17.63
N LEU A 297 -2.54 10.97 -18.42
CA LEU A 297 -1.14 11.15 -18.05
C LEU A 297 -0.37 12.20 -18.87
N PHE A 298 -0.95 12.70 -19.95
CA PHE A 298 -0.27 13.71 -20.78
C PHE A 298 -0.07 15.02 -20.02
N GLU A 299 1.17 15.52 -20.02
CA GLU A 299 1.54 16.80 -19.40
C GLU A 299 2.41 17.65 -20.35
N LEU A 300 3.34 17.03 -21.07
CA LEU A 300 4.33 17.66 -21.93
C LEU A 300 4.54 16.81 -23.19
N ASP A 301 4.99 17.42 -24.27
CA ASP A 301 5.50 16.67 -25.42
C ASP A 301 6.83 15.99 -25.10
N LYS A 302 7.14 14.89 -25.81
CA LYS A 302 8.34 14.07 -25.57
C LYS A 302 9.62 14.89 -25.62
N LYS A 303 9.75 15.79 -26.58
CA LYS A 303 10.93 16.65 -26.75
C LYS A 303 11.18 17.50 -25.51
N ASP A 304 10.15 18.17 -25.01
CA ASP A 304 10.24 19.05 -23.85
C ASP A 304 10.49 18.25 -22.57
N TYR A 305 9.78 17.12 -22.39
CA TYR A 305 10.00 16.23 -21.26
C TYR A 305 11.45 15.75 -21.18
N LEU A 306 12.02 15.24 -22.30
CA LEU A 306 13.40 14.76 -22.32
C LEU A 306 14.41 15.90 -22.07
N ALA A 307 14.18 17.07 -22.65
CA ALA A 307 15.05 18.24 -22.46
C ALA A 307 15.05 18.71 -20.99
N PHE A 308 13.87 18.75 -20.35
CA PHE A 308 13.77 19.14 -18.94
C PHE A 308 14.42 18.10 -18.01
N LYS A 309 14.15 16.81 -18.25
CA LYS A 309 14.75 15.74 -17.46
C LYS A 309 16.27 15.68 -17.59
N ALA A 310 16.84 16.01 -18.73
CA ALA A 310 18.29 16.09 -18.91
C ALA A 310 18.91 17.18 -18.04
N LYS A 311 18.31 18.37 -17.97
CA LYS A 311 18.75 19.46 -17.08
C LYS A 311 18.59 19.08 -15.61
N GLU A 312 17.44 18.54 -15.26
CA GLU A 312 17.11 18.10 -13.88
C GLU A 312 18.06 17.00 -13.42
N HIS A 313 18.41 16.06 -14.27
CA HIS A 313 19.39 15.01 -13.95
C HIS A 313 20.78 15.58 -13.68
N LYS A 314 21.26 16.54 -14.49
CA LYS A 314 22.53 17.23 -14.25
C LYS A 314 22.54 17.92 -12.88
N ASN A 315 21.46 18.63 -12.54
CA ASN A 315 21.31 19.28 -11.24
C ASN A 315 21.31 18.27 -10.09
N GLN A 316 20.59 17.13 -10.26
CA GLN A 316 20.56 16.06 -9.28
C GLN A 316 21.95 15.47 -9.01
N MET A 317 22.74 15.21 -10.05
CA MET A 317 24.09 14.64 -9.91
C MET A 317 25.03 15.63 -9.18
N THR A 318 24.97 16.93 -9.50
CA THR A 318 25.74 17.96 -8.81
C THR A 318 25.35 18.04 -7.33
N LEU A 319 24.04 18.04 -7.05
CA LEU A 319 23.52 18.12 -5.69
C LEU A 319 23.89 16.87 -4.86
N GLN A 320 23.76 15.67 -5.43
CA GLN A 320 24.15 14.43 -4.76
C GLN A 320 25.66 14.41 -4.45
N GLY A 321 26.50 14.90 -5.36
CA GLY A 321 27.95 15.02 -5.16
C GLY A 321 28.30 15.93 -3.97
N SER A 322 27.59 17.05 -3.79
CA SER A 322 27.80 17.96 -2.67
C SER A 322 27.44 17.35 -1.30
N ILE A 323 26.42 16.49 -1.25
CA ILE A 323 26.03 15.78 -0.03
C ILE A 323 27.11 14.76 0.37
N GLY A 324 27.70 14.03 -0.59
CA GLY A 324 28.80 13.10 -0.33
C GLY A 324 30.10 13.78 0.13
N ALA A 325 30.41 14.97 -0.40
CA ALA A 325 31.59 15.72 -0.03
C ALA A 325 31.51 16.36 1.38
N GLY A 326 30.31 16.64 1.87
CA GLY A 326 30.10 17.21 3.23
C GLY A 326 30.17 16.18 4.36
N LEU A 327 30.46 14.91 4.05
CA LEU A 327 30.61 13.81 5.02
C LEU A 327 32.08 13.38 5.23
N GLN A 328 33.03 14.03 4.57
CA GLN A 328 34.49 13.88 4.77
C GLN A 328 35.03 15.02 5.67
#